data_b5b503ef85f0f553e73a3a2b1c375149
#
_entry.id   b5b503ef85f0f553e73a3a2b1c375149
#
_cell.length_a   1.000
_cell.length_b   1.000
_cell.length_c   1.000
_cell.angle_alpha   90.00
_cell.angle_beta   90.00
_cell.angle_gamma   90.00
#
_symmetry.space_group_name_H-M   'P 1'
#
loop_
_entity.id
_entity.type
_entity.pdbx_description
1 polymer ?
#
loop_
_entity_poly.entity_id
_entity_poly.type
_entity_poly.pdbx_seq_one_letter_code
_entity_poly.pdbx_strand_id
1 'polypeptide(L)'
;MVREGALLGTTATMSTRHPLWLLRLAAVTLTIAAVPVFGSSSNAVAATPPIDAPPVSLIGDSTMAGMAWNSSTGNDPRDIVGNSYRLAFDAESCRRLVVGSCRGRFGEVPISVLPLMRTTLNGRLGEATVVMAGYDDASITNAADQVMAEAEAQGVTRVFWLTYRTNTAYVLPGGLPAEFLYTSHNNELAAAAKRHPTLRILDWDGFTVGRGSWFAGDGIHLNLDGAIGLATLIKTALDAEPAIGRCRNANALTGTTDAGTAPATLPTEASGFVAQSPKRVLDTRDPAQGGAAGMLGAGRTVTIDLSQGVPADADAAVLSVTATGSCVAGYLTVFACGARPPTSNLNYEVGRTTAGLAITPMANGRVCVFASNATDVIVDVMGAFTPNGDRFHPMTPTRWIDTRGGTVQLGEITGARAAPTQTQLMMRGQGAIPADATAVWLNLTVADPTSSTVLTAYPGPCGTPPLSSNVNARPQRSTASSVLVGVGADGSICVLTYSGSSHIVVDVAGWFGPGAGGLAYRAREPVRLLDTRLGGGLPTTTEIPVHVDSVSALNVVAVDSTALGYVTVRPCGSALVSSLINTTPNEDAANLIAVGGDAGGNVCVRSNIKSHLVVDQVATFAP
;
A
#
# COMPACT_ATOMS: atom_id res chain seq x y z
N MET A 1 0.15 -60.25 46.89
CA MET A 1 0.95 -61.32 46.30
C MET A 1 1.83 -60.69 45.27
N VAL A 2 3.03 -60.18 45.62
CA VAL A 2 4.34 -60.88 45.80
C VAL A 2 4.80 -61.51 44.48
N ARG A 3 5.79 -60.91 43.84
CA ARG A 3 7.17 -61.26 43.62
C ARG A 3 7.69 -60.46 42.44
N GLU A 4 8.66 -59.53 42.54
CA GLU A 4 10.15 -59.69 42.72
C GLU A 4 10.85 -60.58 41.69
N GLY A 5 11.92 -60.01 41.15
CA GLY A 5 13.05 -60.64 40.46
C GLY A 5 13.69 -59.69 39.45
N ALA A 6 14.61 -58.88 39.76
CA ALA A 6 16.04 -58.92 40.05
C ALA A 6 16.94 -59.06 38.81
N LEU A 7 17.68 -57.95 38.51
CA LEU A 7 19.10 -57.78 38.16
C LEU A 7 19.74 -58.62 37.04
N LEU A 8 20.31 -57.93 36.06
CA LEU A 8 21.76 -57.95 35.80
C LEU A 8 22.18 -56.86 34.82
N GLY A 9 23.21 -56.13 35.17
CA GLY A 9 23.71 -55.01 34.46
C GLY A 9 24.72 -55.39 33.37
N THR A 10 24.90 -54.47 32.45
CA THR A 10 26.13 -54.33 31.68
C THR A 10 26.36 -52.85 31.44
N THR A 11 27.49 -52.37 31.90
CA THR A 11 28.05 -51.04 31.65
C THR A 11 28.45 -50.92 30.21
N ALA A 12 27.90 -49.93 29.52
CA ALA A 12 28.43 -49.41 28.24
C ALA A 12 28.62 -47.91 28.36
N THR A 13 29.85 -47.52 28.38
CA THR A 13 30.28 -46.13 28.28
C THR A 13 29.88 -45.53 26.93
N MET A 14 28.97 -44.58 26.93
CA MET A 14 28.64 -43.80 25.77
C MET A 14 29.30 -42.41 25.85
N SER A 15 30.29 -42.24 24.99
CA SER A 15 30.92 -40.99 24.64
C SER A 15 29.89 -39.97 24.15
N THR A 16 29.66 -38.91 24.90
CA THR A 16 28.87 -37.76 24.49
C THR A 16 29.64 -36.92 23.47
N ARG A 17 29.28 -37.02 22.19
CA ARG A 17 29.62 -35.99 21.21
C ARG A 17 28.38 -35.14 20.97
N HIS A 18 28.36 -33.94 21.55
CA HIS A 18 27.44 -32.89 21.15
C HIS A 18 27.97 -32.24 19.86
N PRO A 19 27.12 -32.04 18.81
CA PRO A 19 27.47 -31.16 17.74
C PRO A 19 27.13 -29.74 18.17
N LEU A 20 28.16 -28.93 18.42
CA LEU A 20 28.08 -27.48 18.52
C LEU A 20 27.68 -26.92 17.14
N TRP A 21 26.49 -26.49 17.00
CA TRP A 21 26.08 -25.56 15.97
C TRP A 21 26.54 -24.16 16.35
N LEU A 22 27.74 -23.82 15.88
CA LEU A 22 28.26 -22.44 15.91
C LEU A 22 27.41 -21.59 14.96
N LEU A 23 26.49 -20.80 15.52
CA LEU A 23 25.98 -19.60 14.87
C LEU A 23 27.19 -18.66 14.68
N ARG A 24 27.67 -18.55 13.45
CA ARG A 24 28.55 -17.48 13.05
C ARG A 24 27.74 -16.17 13.03
N LEU A 25 27.80 -15.41 14.11
CA LEU A 25 27.63 -13.98 14.06
C LEU A 25 28.78 -13.43 13.20
N ALA A 26 28.47 -12.97 11.99
CA ALA A 26 29.38 -12.15 11.22
C ALA A 26 29.47 -10.79 11.93
N ALA A 27 30.48 -10.64 12.77
CA ALA A 27 30.91 -9.33 13.25
C ALA A 27 31.50 -8.60 12.03
N VAL A 28 30.75 -7.66 11.45
CA VAL A 28 31.30 -6.70 10.51
C VAL A 28 32.17 -5.73 11.32
N THR A 29 33.43 -6.01 11.39
CA THR A 29 34.42 -5.04 11.86
C THR A 29 34.59 -3.96 10.81
N LEU A 30 33.90 -2.83 11.03
CA LEU A 30 34.09 -1.61 10.23
C LEU A 30 35.45 -0.99 10.63
N THR A 31 36.46 -1.17 9.81
CA THR A 31 37.71 -0.41 9.90
C THR A 31 37.45 1.01 9.42
N ILE A 32 37.30 1.94 10.35
CA ILE A 32 37.22 3.36 10.08
C ILE A 32 38.61 3.85 9.67
N ALA A 33 38.77 4.09 8.35
CA ALA A 33 39.91 4.86 7.86
C ALA A 33 39.77 6.30 8.34
N ALA A 34 40.79 6.79 9.05
CA ALA A 34 40.85 8.19 9.46
C ALA A 34 40.82 9.10 8.21
N VAL A 35 39.78 9.88 8.04
CA VAL A 35 39.69 10.94 7.02
C VAL A 35 40.41 12.17 7.57
N PRO A 36 41.37 12.76 6.85
CA PRO A 36 42.01 13.99 7.28
C PRO A 36 41.01 15.15 7.22
N VAL A 37 40.92 15.89 8.30
CA VAL A 37 40.18 17.14 8.40
C VAL A 37 40.91 18.19 7.56
N PHE A 38 40.43 18.49 6.37
CA PHE A 38 40.83 19.71 5.66
C PHE A 38 39.81 20.79 5.97
N GLY A 39 40.24 21.77 6.74
CA GLY A 39 39.50 23.02 6.90
C GLY A 39 39.50 23.82 5.59
N SER A 40 38.33 24.06 5.05
CA SER A 40 38.03 25.17 4.16
C SER A 40 36.62 25.66 4.47
N SER A 41 36.55 26.85 5.02
CA SER A 41 35.31 27.61 5.19
C SER A 41 34.74 27.98 3.83
N SER A 42 33.91 27.14 3.27
CA SER A 42 32.97 27.54 2.21
C SER A 42 31.57 27.58 2.85
N ASN A 43 30.88 28.70 2.70
CA ASN A 43 29.47 28.85 3.00
C ASN A 43 28.70 27.81 2.15
N ALA A 44 28.56 26.60 2.65
CA ALA A 44 27.74 25.58 2.03
C ALA A 44 26.27 25.99 2.24
N VAL A 45 25.64 26.46 1.19
CA VAL A 45 24.17 26.45 1.09
C VAL A 45 23.77 25.00 1.27
N ALA A 46 22.86 24.72 2.21
CA ALA A 46 22.32 23.37 2.43
C ALA A 46 21.92 22.79 1.07
N ALA A 47 22.54 21.69 0.67
CA ALA A 47 22.26 21.09 -0.62
C ALA A 47 20.82 20.56 -0.60
N THR A 48 20.00 21.03 -1.52
CA THR A 48 18.67 20.48 -1.70
C THR A 48 18.82 19.01 -2.11
N PRO A 49 18.14 18.07 -1.41
CA PRO A 49 18.24 16.65 -1.76
C PRO A 49 17.84 16.46 -3.23
N PRO A 50 18.38 15.46 -3.94
CA PRO A 50 17.96 15.11 -5.29
C PRO A 50 16.43 14.96 -5.34
N ILE A 51 15.82 15.33 -6.47
CA ILE A 51 14.36 15.28 -6.64
C ILE A 51 13.78 13.87 -6.45
N ASP A 52 14.60 12.86 -6.70
CA ASP A 52 14.33 11.42 -6.54
C ASP A 52 14.83 10.85 -5.20
N ALA A 53 15.26 11.71 -4.26
CA ALA A 53 15.73 11.26 -2.95
C ALA A 53 14.62 10.52 -2.20
N PRO A 54 14.91 9.32 -1.62
CA PRO A 54 13.92 8.55 -0.89
C PRO A 54 13.36 9.35 0.29
N PRO A 55 12.04 9.33 0.49
CA PRO A 55 11.42 9.95 1.66
C PRO A 55 11.69 9.11 2.91
N VAL A 56 12.11 9.77 3.99
CA VAL A 56 12.41 9.17 5.29
C VAL A 56 11.86 10.07 6.39
N SER A 57 11.24 9.49 7.42
CA SER A 57 10.85 10.23 8.62
C SER A 57 11.75 9.89 9.81
N LEU A 58 12.11 10.91 10.59
CA LEU A 58 12.79 10.79 11.88
C LEU A 58 11.84 11.30 12.96
N ILE A 59 11.42 10.42 13.85
CA ILE A 59 10.47 10.71 14.93
C ILE A 59 11.15 10.46 16.26
N GLY A 60 11.21 11.49 17.11
CA GLY A 60 11.95 11.37 18.35
C GLY A 60 11.44 12.17 19.53
N ASP A 61 12.03 11.88 20.68
CA ASP A 61 11.92 12.67 21.89
C ASP A 61 13.10 13.65 22.04
N SER A 62 13.39 14.08 23.27
CA SER A 62 14.45 15.06 23.56
C SER A 62 15.84 14.63 23.08
N THR A 63 16.11 13.33 23.02
CA THR A 63 17.42 12.82 22.59
C THR A 63 17.63 13.09 21.10
N MET A 64 16.65 12.72 20.24
CA MET A 64 16.71 13.04 18.82
C MET A 64 16.54 14.53 18.53
N ALA A 65 15.73 15.25 19.33
CA ALA A 65 15.56 16.70 19.21
C ALA A 65 16.90 17.46 19.40
N GLY A 66 17.87 16.85 20.06
CA GLY A 66 19.25 17.34 20.13
C GLY A 66 19.88 17.63 18.77
N MET A 67 19.47 16.95 17.69
CA MET A 67 19.92 17.26 16.32
C MET A 67 19.48 18.66 15.87
N ALA A 68 18.26 19.07 16.21
CA ALA A 68 17.74 20.40 15.90
C ALA A 68 18.25 21.46 16.89
N TRP A 69 18.36 21.12 18.17
CA TRP A 69 18.80 22.08 19.21
C TRP A 69 20.27 22.48 19.08
N ASN A 70 21.09 21.62 18.50
CA ASN A 70 22.52 21.87 18.25
C ASN A 70 22.79 22.36 16.82
N SER A 71 21.75 22.75 16.07
CA SER A 71 21.91 23.33 14.73
C SER A 71 22.39 24.79 14.80
N SER A 72 23.23 25.16 13.84
CA SER A 72 23.66 26.54 13.61
C SER A 72 23.79 26.79 12.12
N THR A 73 23.88 28.05 11.70
CA THR A 73 24.01 28.41 10.29
C THR A 73 25.22 27.71 9.65
N GLY A 74 24.95 26.85 8.67
CA GLY A 74 25.95 26.07 7.96
C GLY A 74 26.47 24.80 8.69
N ASN A 75 25.90 24.47 9.85
CA ASN A 75 26.23 23.27 10.60
C ASN A 75 24.99 22.69 11.29
N ASP A 76 24.10 22.09 10.49
CA ASP A 76 22.90 21.42 11.00
C ASP A 76 23.12 19.90 10.92
N PRO A 77 23.14 19.18 12.05
CA PRO A 77 23.30 17.72 12.04
C PRO A 77 22.25 16.99 11.18
N ARG A 78 21.06 17.56 11.00
CA ARG A 78 20.00 17.00 10.15
C ARG A 78 20.37 16.97 8.67
N ASP A 79 21.25 17.87 8.21
CA ASP A 79 21.72 17.92 6.82
C ASP A 79 22.54 16.68 6.44
N ILE A 80 23.17 16.00 7.43
CA ILE A 80 23.88 14.74 7.20
C ILE A 80 22.94 13.68 6.58
N VAL A 81 21.68 13.63 7.05
CA VAL A 81 20.64 12.78 6.48
C VAL A 81 19.92 13.48 5.33
N GLY A 82 19.53 14.73 5.51
CA GLY A 82 18.71 15.52 4.59
C GLY A 82 19.34 15.73 3.21
N ASN A 83 20.67 15.79 3.11
CA ASN A 83 21.37 15.90 1.82
C ASN A 83 21.24 14.63 0.94
N SER A 84 20.83 13.51 1.52
CA SER A 84 20.70 12.23 0.82
C SER A 84 19.27 11.72 0.77
N TYR A 85 18.42 12.17 1.67
CA TYR A 85 17.05 11.71 1.85
C TYR A 85 16.09 12.89 1.92
N ARG A 86 14.88 12.73 1.42
CA ARG A 86 13.80 13.71 1.63
C ARG A 86 13.27 13.55 3.04
N LEU A 87 13.82 14.35 3.96
CA LEU A 87 13.67 14.18 5.39
C LEU A 87 12.41 14.85 5.93
N ALA A 88 11.52 14.10 6.60
CA ALA A 88 10.52 14.59 7.52
C ALA A 88 11.03 14.41 8.95
N PHE A 89 11.44 15.51 9.61
CA PHE A 89 11.98 15.51 10.96
C PHE A 89 10.95 16.04 11.95
N ASP A 90 10.59 15.23 12.95
CA ASP A 90 9.66 15.63 14.02
C ASP A 90 10.13 15.00 15.34
N ALA A 91 10.89 15.76 16.12
CA ALA A 91 11.40 15.34 17.41
C ALA A 91 11.22 16.43 18.46
N GLU A 92 10.60 16.07 19.59
CA GLU A 92 10.19 16.99 20.63
C GLU A 92 10.47 16.44 22.03
N SER A 93 10.88 17.34 22.93
CA SER A 93 11.16 16.99 24.33
C SER A 93 9.94 16.37 25.01
N CYS A 94 10.19 15.29 25.77
CA CYS A 94 9.16 14.60 26.56
C CYS A 94 8.09 13.85 25.73
N ARG A 95 8.37 13.56 24.45
CA ARG A 95 7.45 12.78 23.61
C ARG A 95 7.45 11.32 24.02
N ARG A 96 6.26 10.79 24.31
CA ARG A 96 6.00 9.37 24.57
C ARG A 96 5.51 8.66 23.31
N LEU A 97 5.51 7.34 23.37
CA LEU A 97 5.13 6.51 22.21
C LEU A 97 3.62 6.54 21.93
N VAL A 98 2.80 6.26 22.94
CA VAL A 98 1.34 6.05 22.76
C VAL A 98 0.54 6.87 23.75
N VAL A 99 0.89 6.82 25.03
CA VAL A 99 0.22 7.56 26.09
C VAL A 99 0.51 9.05 26.01
N GLY A 100 -0.30 9.87 26.66
CA GLY A 100 -0.11 11.32 26.65
C GLY A 100 1.31 11.71 27.09
N SER A 101 1.95 12.52 26.26
CA SER A 101 3.29 13.06 26.52
C SER A 101 3.33 13.95 27.75
N CYS A 102 4.49 14.13 28.34
CA CYS A 102 4.68 15.08 29.43
C CYS A 102 4.96 16.49 28.88
N ARG A 103 5.13 17.46 29.77
CA ARG A 103 5.45 18.84 29.40
C ARG A 103 6.92 18.93 28.98
N GLY A 104 7.15 19.31 27.73
CA GLY A 104 8.47 19.43 27.14
C GLY A 104 9.27 20.64 27.61
N ARG A 105 10.47 20.79 27.07
CA ARG A 105 11.46 21.82 27.43
C ARG A 105 10.94 23.25 27.31
N PHE A 106 10.09 23.49 26.32
CA PHE A 106 9.54 24.84 26.05
C PHE A 106 8.12 25.05 26.62
N GLY A 107 7.62 24.11 27.40
CA GLY A 107 6.33 24.18 28.06
C GLY A 107 5.15 23.57 27.32
N GLU A 108 5.33 23.15 26.08
CA GLU A 108 4.33 22.45 25.30
C GLU A 108 4.23 20.98 25.72
N VAL A 109 3.08 20.35 25.42
CA VAL A 109 2.88 18.90 25.52
C VAL A 109 2.87 18.35 24.09
N PRO A 110 3.94 17.67 23.66
CA PRO A 110 4.00 17.19 22.30
C PRO A 110 3.00 16.06 22.03
N ILE A 111 2.58 15.94 20.78
CA ILE A 111 1.78 14.79 20.33
C ILE A 111 2.65 13.53 20.43
N SER A 112 2.12 12.45 21.05
CA SER A 112 2.82 11.17 21.15
C SER A 112 3.06 10.56 19.76
N VAL A 113 4.05 9.66 19.64
CA VAL A 113 4.47 9.09 18.35
C VAL A 113 3.31 8.50 17.56
N LEU A 114 2.50 7.62 18.16
CA LEU A 114 1.41 6.95 17.45
C LEU A 114 0.32 7.93 16.95
N PRO A 115 -0.22 8.85 17.74
CA PRO A 115 -1.11 9.89 17.23
C PRO A 115 -0.46 10.79 16.17
N LEU A 116 0.84 11.13 16.31
CA LEU A 116 1.57 11.92 15.32
C LEU A 116 1.62 11.22 13.96
N MET A 117 1.93 9.92 13.95
CA MET A 117 1.93 9.11 12.73
C MET A 117 0.55 9.06 12.06
N ARG A 118 -0.52 9.03 12.86
CA ARG A 118 -1.92 8.98 12.38
C ARG A 118 -2.47 10.32 11.90
N THR A 119 -1.84 11.42 12.26
CA THR A 119 -2.31 12.78 11.96
C THR A 119 -1.32 13.55 11.10
N THR A 120 -0.39 14.26 11.72
CA THR A 120 0.57 15.15 11.03
C THR A 120 1.45 14.43 10.01
N LEU A 121 1.88 13.19 10.33
CA LEU A 121 2.74 12.38 9.47
C LEU A 121 1.98 11.30 8.69
N ASN A 122 0.65 11.29 8.74
CA ASN A 122 -0.13 10.32 7.97
C ASN A 122 0.15 10.45 6.46
N GLY A 123 0.54 9.33 5.84
CA GLY A 123 0.96 9.29 4.43
C GLY A 123 2.33 9.96 4.15
N ARG A 124 3.06 10.40 5.18
CA ARG A 124 4.34 11.11 5.06
C ARG A 124 5.52 10.43 5.75
N LEU A 125 5.32 9.20 6.25
CA LEU A 125 6.38 8.43 6.92
C LEU A 125 7.52 8.01 5.99
N GLY A 126 7.25 7.93 4.68
CA GLY A 126 8.26 7.61 3.68
C GLY A 126 8.55 6.12 3.55
N GLU A 127 9.66 5.80 2.88
CA GLU A 127 10.13 4.42 2.70
C GLU A 127 10.69 3.83 3.99
N ALA A 128 11.24 4.68 4.85
CA ALA A 128 11.74 4.29 6.16
C ALA A 128 11.34 5.31 7.22
N THR A 129 11.10 4.80 8.42
CA THR A 129 10.88 5.61 9.62
C THR A 129 11.95 5.27 10.65
N VAL A 130 12.60 6.28 11.20
CA VAL A 130 13.56 6.15 12.30
C VAL A 130 12.88 6.62 13.59
N VAL A 131 12.86 5.78 14.61
CA VAL A 131 12.25 6.07 15.90
C VAL A 131 13.33 6.14 16.98
N MET A 132 13.38 7.25 17.71
CA MET A 132 14.17 7.43 18.93
C MET A 132 13.33 8.17 19.94
N ALA A 133 12.35 7.48 20.50
CA ALA A 133 11.43 7.97 21.52
C ALA A 133 11.09 6.84 22.49
N GLY A 134 10.66 7.21 23.68
CA GLY A 134 10.31 6.25 24.74
C GLY A 134 11.16 6.35 25.99
N TYR A 135 12.10 7.28 26.05
CA TYR A 135 12.88 7.52 27.27
C TYR A 135 12.00 7.92 28.47
N ASP A 136 10.84 8.52 28.19
CA ASP A 136 9.85 8.96 29.18
C ASP A 136 8.69 7.96 29.38
N ASP A 137 8.71 6.82 28.72
CA ASP A 137 7.69 5.77 28.87
C ASP A 137 8.08 4.81 29.99
N ALA A 138 7.13 4.41 30.82
CA ALA A 138 7.36 3.44 31.88
C ALA A 138 7.53 2.00 31.35
N SER A 139 7.01 1.72 30.14
CA SER A 139 7.17 0.46 29.41
C SER A 139 6.87 0.72 27.93
N ILE A 140 7.59 0.06 27.05
CA ILE A 140 7.39 0.17 25.61
C ILE A 140 6.76 -1.09 24.98
N THR A 141 6.50 -2.14 25.76
CA THR A 141 6.05 -3.46 25.26
C THR A 141 4.93 -3.35 24.23
N ASN A 142 3.73 -2.96 24.67
CA ASN A 142 2.58 -2.82 23.76
C ASN A 142 2.69 -1.58 22.85
N ALA A 143 3.44 -0.58 23.27
CA ALA A 143 3.62 0.66 22.51
C ALA A 143 4.44 0.41 21.25
N ALA A 144 5.49 -0.39 21.32
CA ALA A 144 6.29 -0.76 20.17
C ALA A 144 5.46 -1.48 19.11
N ASP A 145 4.66 -2.47 19.50
CA ASP A 145 3.78 -3.21 18.57
C ASP A 145 2.75 -2.28 17.90
N GLN A 146 2.18 -1.33 18.62
CA GLN A 146 1.23 -0.37 18.06
C GLN A 146 1.88 0.60 17.06
N VAL A 147 3.07 1.11 17.37
CA VAL A 147 3.84 1.98 16.46
C VAL A 147 4.26 1.21 15.21
N MET A 148 4.72 -0.04 15.37
CA MET A 148 5.08 -0.91 14.24
C MET A 148 3.87 -1.21 13.35
N ALA A 149 2.73 -1.57 13.93
CA ALA A 149 1.51 -1.84 13.18
C ALA A 149 1.06 -0.59 12.39
N GLU A 150 1.18 0.61 12.95
CA GLU A 150 0.85 1.85 12.25
C GLU A 150 1.84 2.15 11.11
N ALA A 151 3.14 1.96 11.33
CA ALA A 151 4.14 2.12 10.27
C ALA A 151 3.88 1.17 9.09
N GLU A 152 3.61 -0.10 9.39
CA GLU A 152 3.26 -1.12 8.38
C GLU A 152 1.95 -0.76 7.67
N ALA A 153 0.93 -0.28 8.40
CA ALA A 153 -0.34 0.15 7.83
C ALA A 153 -0.16 1.33 6.86
N GLN A 154 0.82 2.19 7.07
CA GLN A 154 1.16 3.29 6.17
C GLN A 154 2.17 2.92 5.08
N GLY A 155 2.55 1.64 4.96
CA GLY A 155 3.42 1.14 3.90
C GLY A 155 4.91 1.40 4.11
N VAL A 156 5.34 1.70 5.34
CA VAL A 156 6.76 1.82 5.68
C VAL A 156 7.44 0.47 5.50
N THR A 157 8.46 0.41 4.67
CA THR A 157 9.16 -0.84 4.35
C THR A 157 10.21 -1.21 5.40
N ARG A 158 10.73 -0.21 6.12
CA ARG A 158 11.73 -0.39 7.20
C ARG A 158 11.49 0.61 8.32
N VAL A 159 11.44 0.10 9.54
CA VAL A 159 11.48 0.93 10.75
C VAL A 159 12.81 0.69 11.42
N PHE A 160 13.57 1.75 11.63
CA PHE A 160 14.80 1.72 12.41
C PHE A 160 14.49 2.27 13.80
N TRP A 161 14.70 1.46 14.83
CA TRP A 161 14.49 1.91 16.20
C TRP A 161 15.82 1.85 16.96
N LEU A 162 16.20 2.99 17.55
CA LEU A 162 17.44 3.10 18.30
C LEU A 162 17.30 2.50 19.69
N THR A 163 18.32 1.77 20.15
CA THR A 163 18.40 1.31 21.53
C THR A 163 18.51 2.51 22.49
N TYR A 164 18.03 2.32 23.71
CA TYR A 164 18.11 3.32 24.77
C TYR A 164 19.47 3.21 25.44
N ARG A 165 20.12 4.35 25.63
CA ARG A 165 21.45 4.41 26.26
C ARG A 165 21.36 4.07 27.74
N THR A 166 22.04 3.00 28.16
CA THR A 166 22.05 2.49 29.54
C THR A 166 23.11 3.18 30.41
N ASN A 167 24.24 3.56 29.84
CA ASN A 167 25.31 4.29 30.56
C ASN A 167 24.93 5.78 30.74
N THR A 168 24.03 6.04 31.68
CA THR A 168 23.47 7.36 31.98
C THR A 168 23.58 7.67 33.48
N ALA A 169 23.71 8.94 33.82
CA ALA A 169 23.62 9.44 35.20
C ALA A 169 22.19 9.80 35.59
N TYR A 170 21.23 9.63 34.68
CA TYR A 170 19.84 9.99 34.92
C TYR A 170 19.19 9.07 35.95
N VAL A 171 18.45 9.69 36.87
CA VAL A 171 17.71 9.01 37.94
C VAL A 171 16.21 9.27 37.72
N LEU A 172 15.45 8.20 37.66
CA LEU A 172 14.00 8.24 37.48
C LEU A 172 13.32 8.82 38.72
N PRO A 173 12.07 9.34 38.58
CA PRO A 173 11.25 9.66 39.74
C PRO A 173 11.14 8.46 40.69
N GLY A 174 11.44 8.65 41.96
CA GLY A 174 11.51 7.56 42.94
C GLY A 174 12.93 7.04 43.25
N GLY A 175 13.97 7.61 42.63
CA GLY A 175 15.36 7.33 42.98
C GLY A 175 15.97 6.11 42.31
N LEU A 176 15.29 5.48 41.33
CA LEU A 176 15.81 4.34 40.59
C LEU A 176 16.75 4.80 39.45
N PRO A 177 17.93 4.20 39.30
CA PRO A 177 18.78 4.46 38.12
C PRO A 177 18.03 4.12 36.82
N ALA A 178 18.07 5.02 35.85
CA ALA A 178 17.37 4.85 34.58
C ALA A 178 17.92 3.67 33.74
N GLU A 179 19.16 3.24 34.01
CA GLU A 179 19.79 2.06 33.41
C GLU A 179 18.88 0.82 33.43
N PHE A 180 18.19 0.56 34.55
CA PHE A 180 17.31 -0.62 34.67
C PHE A 180 16.11 -0.53 33.71
N LEU A 181 15.51 0.65 33.59
CA LEU A 181 14.37 0.89 32.70
C LEU A 181 14.82 0.76 31.23
N TYR A 182 15.92 1.39 30.86
CA TYR A 182 16.44 1.39 29.49
C TYR A 182 16.96 0.03 29.04
N THR A 183 17.56 -0.74 29.96
CA THR A 183 17.88 -2.16 29.73
C THR A 183 16.62 -2.97 29.45
N SER A 184 15.53 -2.74 30.21
CA SER A 184 14.24 -3.39 29.95
C SER A 184 13.68 -2.99 28.58
N HIS A 185 13.73 -1.72 28.23
CA HIS A 185 13.28 -1.24 26.91
C HIS A 185 14.10 -1.88 25.77
N ASN A 186 15.41 -2.00 25.91
CA ASN A 186 16.25 -2.66 24.90
C ASN A 186 15.88 -4.14 24.73
N ASN A 187 15.56 -4.84 25.82
CA ASN A 187 15.07 -6.22 25.77
C ASN A 187 13.71 -6.33 25.05
N GLU A 188 12.81 -5.36 25.30
CA GLU A 188 11.51 -5.29 24.63
C GLU A 188 11.64 -5.00 23.13
N LEU A 189 12.55 -4.11 22.72
CA LEU A 189 12.85 -3.87 21.32
C LEU A 189 13.39 -5.13 20.64
N ALA A 190 14.29 -5.86 21.30
CA ALA A 190 14.82 -7.13 20.78
C ALA A 190 13.71 -8.19 20.62
N ALA A 191 12.71 -8.19 21.52
CA ALA A 191 11.53 -9.04 21.42
C ALA A 191 10.59 -8.58 20.29
N ALA A 192 10.37 -7.27 20.14
CA ALA A 192 9.58 -6.68 19.07
C ALA A 192 10.18 -7.00 17.69
N ALA A 193 11.49 -6.93 17.53
CA ALA A 193 12.16 -7.25 16.26
C ALA A 193 11.94 -8.70 15.79
N LYS A 194 11.66 -9.62 16.71
CA LYS A 194 11.29 -11.00 16.37
C LYS A 194 9.85 -11.12 15.84
N ARG A 195 8.96 -10.21 16.27
CA ARG A 195 7.56 -10.18 15.83
C ARG A 195 7.36 -9.35 14.55
N HIS A 196 8.21 -8.36 14.33
CA HIS A 196 8.11 -7.41 13.23
C HIS A 196 9.32 -7.50 12.30
N PRO A 197 9.25 -8.25 11.19
CA PRO A 197 10.37 -8.43 10.25
C PRO A 197 10.85 -7.12 9.59
N THR A 198 10.02 -6.09 9.59
CA THR A 198 10.32 -4.74 9.08
C THR A 198 11.15 -3.90 10.05
N LEU A 199 11.21 -4.30 11.33
CA LEU A 199 11.97 -3.60 12.37
C LEU A 199 13.48 -3.92 12.28
N ARG A 200 14.29 -2.87 12.32
CA ARG A 200 15.75 -2.92 12.45
C ARG A 200 16.17 -2.17 13.71
N ILE A 201 16.90 -2.82 14.57
CA ILE A 201 17.45 -2.19 15.78
C ILE A 201 18.77 -1.52 15.41
N LEU A 202 18.88 -0.22 15.68
CA LEU A 202 20.16 0.50 15.64
C LEU A 202 20.73 0.54 17.06
N ASP A 203 21.86 -0.09 17.23
CA ASP A 203 22.51 -0.19 18.54
C ASP A 203 23.19 1.13 18.94
N TRP A 204 22.38 2.11 19.33
CA TRP A 204 22.83 3.40 19.85
C TRP A 204 23.56 3.26 21.19
N ASP A 205 23.08 2.38 22.06
CA ASP A 205 23.72 2.09 23.36
C ASP A 205 25.17 1.62 23.16
N GLY A 206 25.38 0.57 22.39
CA GLY A 206 26.71 0.04 22.07
C GLY A 206 27.54 1.04 21.27
N PHE A 207 26.94 1.77 20.31
CA PHE A 207 27.66 2.77 19.52
C PHE A 207 28.21 3.92 20.35
N THR A 208 27.57 4.26 21.48
CA THR A 208 27.99 5.36 22.36
C THR A 208 28.94 4.95 23.48
N VAL A 209 29.33 3.68 23.56
CA VAL A 209 30.36 3.21 24.53
C VAL A 209 31.65 3.98 24.30
N GLY A 210 32.20 4.54 25.37
CA GLY A 210 33.42 5.35 25.34
C GLY A 210 33.25 6.78 24.81
N ARG A 211 32.04 7.18 24.44
CA ARG A 211 31.71 8.51 23.90
C ARG A 211 30.92 9.39 24.91
N GLY A 212 31.22 9.30 26.19
CA GLY A 212 30.58 10.09 27.23
C GLY A 212 30.62 11.60 26.97
N SER A 213 31.65 12.12 26.29
CA SER A 213 31.75 13.53 25.90
C SER A 213 30.72 14.01 24.90
N TRP A 214 29.95 13.11 24.29
CA TRP A 214 28.85 13.45 23.34
C TRP A 214 27.57 13.89 24.04
N PHE A 215 27.52 13.76 25.36
CA PHE A 215 26.31 13.97 26.14
C PHE A 215 26.47 15.10 27.15
N ALA A 216 25.35 15.70 27.53
CA ALA A 216 25.25 16.53 28.70
C ALA A 216 25.53 15.71 29.99
N GLY A 217 25.57 16.39 31.13
CA GLY A 217 25.91 15.73 32.40
C GLY A 217 24.93 14.64 32.85
N ASP A 218 23.74 14.56 32.26
CA ASP A 218 22.76 13.49 32.48
C ASP A 218 23.06 12.22 31.70
N GLY A 219 23.94 12.28 30.70
CA GLY A 219 24.31 11.15 29.86
C GLY A 219 23.25 10.74 28.83
N ILE A 220 22.22 11.55 28.56
CA ILE A 220 21.16 11.28 27.59
C ILE A 220 21.10 12.36 26.51
N HIS A 221 21.03 13.63 26.92
CA HIS A 221 20.88 14.74 25.99
C HIS A 221 22.19 15.03 25.24
N LEU A 222 22.08 15.21 23.93
CA LEU A 222 23.21 15.35 23.03
C LEU A 222 23.76 16.79 23.03
N ASN A 223 25.09 16.90 22.95
CA ASN A 223 25.75 18.09 22.44
C ASN A 223 25.94 17.99 20.91
N LEU A 224 26.65 18.94 20.29
CA LEU A 224 26.86 18.96 18.84
C LEU A 224 27.55 17.69 18.32
N ASP A 225 28.60 17.22 18.97
CA ASP A 225 29.32 16.02 18.55
C ASP A 225 28.43 14.77 18.63
N GLY A 226 27.62 14.67 19.67
CA GLY A 226 26.64 13.60 19.84
C GLY A 226 25.53 13.67 18.77
N ALA A 227 25.05 14.86 18.44
CA ALA A 227 24.05 15.06 17.40
C ALA A 227 24.57 14.69 16.00
N ILE A 228 25.83 15.04 15.68
CA ILE A 228 26.53 14.63 14.47
C ILE A 228 26.72 13.10 14.45
N GLY A 229 27.12 12.52 15.57
CA GLY A 229 27.28 11.07 15.72
C GLY A 229 25.98 10.31 15.50
N LEU A 230 24.86 10.81 16.04
CA LEU A 230 23.53 10.24 15.84
C LEU A 230 23.11 10.31 14.37
N ALA A 231 23.22 11.48 13.74
CA ALA A 231 22.90 11.66 12.34
C ALA A 231 23.72 10.75 11.41
N THR A 232 25.01 10.57 11.74
CA THR A 232 25.92 9.70 10.99
C THR A 232 25.52 8.23 11.13
N LEU A 233 25.19 7.77 12.34
CA LEU A 233 24.69 6.40 12.57
C LEU A 233 23.41 6.14 11.77
N ILE A 234 22.45 7.04 11.86
CA ILE A 234 21.18 6.95 11.12
C ILE A 234 21.45 6.88 9.61
N LYS A 235 22.25 7.82 9.08
CA LYS A 235 22.57 7.83 7.65
C LYS A 235 23.25 6.54 7.20
N THR A 236 24.21 6.05 7.98
CA THR A 236 24.92 4.79 7.66
C THR A 236 23.97 3.61 7.59
N ALA A 237 23.00 3.54 8.51
CA ALA A 237 22.01 2.47 8.52
C ALA A 237 21.04 2.57 7.35
N LEU A 238 20.59 3.77 7.01
CA LEU A 238 19.72 4.02 5.85
C LEU A 238 20.45 3.66 4.53
N ASP A 239 21.72 4.06 4.39
CA ASP A 239 22.52 3.76 3.20
C ASP A 239 22.82 2.25 3.04
N ALA A 240 22.86 1.52 4.14
CA ALA A 240 23.14 0.08 4.14
C ALA A 240 21.90 -0.79 3.87
N GLU A 241 20.69 -0.21 3.93
CA GLU A 241 19.45 -0.97 3.74
C GLU A 241 19.06 -1.03 2.24
N PRO A 242 19.16 -2.22 1.61
CA PRO A 242 18.90 -2.35 0.16
C PRO A 242 17.46 -1.99 -0.26
N ALA A 243 16.53 -2.02 0.69
CA ALA A 243 15.13 -1.67 0.43
C ALA A 243 14.93 -0.16 0.31
N ILE A 244 15.86 0.64 0.85
CA ILE A 244 15.82 2.11 0.79
C ILE A 244 16.68 2.56 -0.40
N GLY A 245 16.11 3.40 -1.25
CA GLY A 245 16.83 3.91 -2.42
C GLY A 245 16.71 3.02 -3.65
N ARG A 246 15.77 2.07 -3.68
CA ARG A 246 15.34 1.45 -4.95
C ARG A 246 15.05 2.52 -5.99
N CYS A 247 14.57 3.66 -5.53
CA CYS A 247 14.26 4.82 -6.35
C CYS A 247 15.48 5.56 -6.89
N ARG A 248 16.62 5.54 -6.18
CA ARG A 248 17.89 6.08 -6.70
C ARG A 248 18.51 5.19 -7.77
N ASN A 249 18.35 3.88 -7.60
CA ASN A 249 18.87 2.85 -8.50
C ASN A 249 17.82 2.34 -9.47
N ALA A 250 16.64 2.97 -9.51
CA ALA A 250 15.63 2.66 -10.50
C ALA A 250 16.26 2.88 -11.88
N ASN A 251 16.87 1.82 -12.42
CA ASN A 251 17.10 1.73 -13.84
C ASN A 251 15.71 1.89 -14.46
N ALA A 252 15.41 3.12 -14.89
CA ALA A 252 14.20 3.36 -15.66
C ALA A 252 14.18 2.31 -16.75
N LEU A 253 13.06 1.61 -16.90
CA LEU A 253 12.85 0.64 -17.98
C LEU A 253 13.42 1.26 -19.26
N THR A 254 14.53 0.71 -19.73
CA THR A 254 15.09 1.07 -21.04
C THR A 254 14.12 0.56 -22.09
N GLY A 255 13.51 1.44 -22.83
CA GLY A 255 12.52 1.09 -23.85
C GLY A 255 11.15 1.74 -23.66
N THR A 256 11.05 2.71 -22.73
CA THR A 256 9.87 3.57 -22.67
C THR A 256 9.85 4.45 -23.91
N THR A 257 9.03 4.07 -24.86
CA THR A 257 8.73 4.90 -26.02
C THR A 257 7.68 5.94 -25.62
N ASP A 258 7.80 7.14 -26.19
CA ASP A 258 6.63 8.01 -26.26
C ASP A 258 5.48 7.18 -26.86
N ALA A 259 4.36 7.15 -26.15
CA ALA A 259 3.17 6.40 -26.59
C ALA A 259 2.56 6.95 -27.90
N GLY A 260 3.17 7.99 -28.46
CA GLY A 260 2.70 8.73 -29.62
C GLY A 260 1.93 10.00 -29.21
N THR A 261 1.93 10.99 -30.07
CA THR A 261 1.19 12.25 -29.88
C THR A 261 -0.16 12.25 -30.60
N ALA A 262 -0.37 11.34 -31.54
CA ALA A 262 -1.64 11.19 -32.22
C ALA A 262 -2.60 10.31 -31.41
N PRO A 263 -3.91 10.62 -31.38
CA PRO A 263 -4.91 9.72 -30.80
C PRO A 263 -4.83 8.32 -31.40
N ALA A 264 -5.05 7.29 -30.58
CA ALA A 264 -5.16 5.94 -31.08
C ALA A 264 -6.43 5.79 -31.96
N THR A 265 -6.35 4.99 -33.03
CA THR A 265 -7.55 4.58 -33.73
C THR A 265 -8.27 3.54 -32.87
N LEU A 266 -9.45 3.89 -32.38
CA LEU A 266 -10.24 2.99 -31.54
C LEU A 266 -11.09 2.04 -32.38
N PRO A 267 -11.37 0.82 -31.89
CA PRO A 267 -12.36 -0.07 -32.49
C PRO A 267 -13.73 0.58 -32.53
N THR A 268 -14.43 0.45 -33.65
CA THR A 268 -15.79 0.99 -33.87
C THR A 268 -16.88 -0.04 -33.66
N GLU A 269 -16.50 -1.32 -33.68
CA GLU A 269 -17.44 -2.43 -33.57
C GLU A 269 -17.94 -2.63 -32.13
N ALA A 270 -19.09 -3.26 -32.04
CA ALA A 270 -19.70 -3.64 -30.77
C ALA A 270 -19.15 -4.98 -30.30
N SER A 271 -18.58 -5.00 -29.12
CA SER A 271 -17.90 -6.19 -28.57
C SER A 271 -18.57 -6.70 -27.29
N GLY A 272 -18.41 -8.00 -27.04
CA GLY A 272 -18.81 -8.66 -25.80
C GLY A 272 -17.60 -9.18 -25.03
N PHE A 273 -17.79 -9.54 -23.79
CA PHE A 273 -16.71 -9.96 -22.88
C PHE A 273 -16.42 -11.46 -23.02
N VAL A 274 -15.14 -11.79 -23.09
CA VAL A 274 -14.61 -13.14 -22.97
C VAL A 274 -13.73 -13.18 -21.73
N ALA A 275 -14.20 -13.87 -20.71
CA ALA A 275 -13.45 -14.03 -19.46
C ALA A 275 -12.33 -15.05 -19.63
N GLN A 276 -11.22 -14.84 -18.91
CA GLN A 276 -10.16 -15.81 -18.79
C GLN A 276 -9.61 -15.88 -17.37
N SER A 277 -8.92 -16.98 -17.05
CA SER A 277 -8.19 -17.04 -15.79
C SER A 277 -7.10 -15.96 -15.78
N PRO A 278 -6.88 -15.26 -14.66
CA PRO A 278 -5.89 -14.21 -14.57
C PRO A 278 -4.51 -14.68 -15.08
N LYS A 279 -3.93 -13.91 -16.00
CA LYS A 279 -2.63 -14.22 -16.60
C LYS A 279 -1.72 -13.00 -16.51
N ARG A 280 -0.56 -13.16 -15.84
CA ARG A 280 0.45 -12.10 -15.77
C ARG A 280 1.09 -11.85 -17.12
N VAL A 281 1.11 -10.58 -17.56
CA VAL A 281 1.71 -10.12 -18.82
C VAL A 281 2.82 -9.11 -18.60
N LEU A 282 2.90 -8.51 -17.41
CA LEU A 282 3.98 -7.64 -16.99
C LEU A 282 4.19 -7.73 -15.47
N ASP A 283 5.43 -7.89 -15.05
CA ASP A 283 5.88 -7.62 -13.69
C ASP A 283 7.27 -6.98 -13.76
N THR A 284 7.37 -5.68 -13.51
CA THR A 284 8.65 -4.96 -13.62
C THR A 284 9.68 -5.35 -12.56
N ARG A 285 9.28 -6.11 -11.55
CA ARG A 285 10.17 -6.64 -10.50
C ARG A 285 10.82 -7.96 -10.91
N ASP A 286 10.19 -8.68 -11.84
CA ASP A 286 10.64 -10.00 -12.29
C ASP A 286 10.70 -10.07 -13.83
N PRO A 287 11.91 -10.03 -14.43
CA PRO A 287 12.06 -10.06 -15.90
C PRO A 287 11.55 -11.35 -16.53
N ALA A 288 11.40 -12.44 -15.76
CA ALA A 288 10.82 -13.68 -16.27
C ALA A 288 9.30 -13.58 -16.50
N GLN A 289 8.66 -12.54 -15.95
CA GLN A 289 7.23 -12.28 -16.05
C GLN A 289 6.96 -11.04 -16.93
N GLY A 290 7.06 -11.20 -18.23
CA GLY A 290 6.74 -10.11 -19.18
C GLY A 290 7.94 -9.37 -19.76
N GLY A 291 9.17 -9.82 -19.49
CA GLY A 291 10.39 -9.35 -20.19
C GLY A 291 10.89 -7.95 -19.85
N ALA A 292 10.29 -7.27 -18.86
CA ALA A 292 10.74 -5.95 -18.43
C ALA A 292 11.27 -6.01 -16.99
N ALA A 293 12.47 -5.46 -16.76
CA ALA A 293 13.07 -5.38 -15.43
C ALA A 293 13.36 -3.91 -15.05
N GLY A 294 12.98 -3.56 -13.84
CA GLY A 294 13.18 -2.23 -13.27
C GLY A 294 11.88 -1.42 -13.18
N MET A 295 11.85 -0.49 -12.24
CA MET A 295 10.69 0.39 -12.04
C MET A 295 10.36 1.18 -13.31
N LEU A 296 9.09 1.38 -13.57
CA LEU A 296 8.64 2.35 -14.56
C LEU A 296 8.93 3.76 -14.01
N GLY A 297 9.82 4.48 -14.68
CA GLY A 297 10.29 5.80 -14.22
C GLY A 297 9.20 6.86 -14.23
N ALA A 298 9.42 7.95 -13.50
CA ALA A 298 8.51 9.08 -13.43
C ALA A 298 8.30 9.72 -14.83
N GLY A 299 7.02 9.94 -15.17
CA GLY A 299 6.64 10.50 -16.48
C GLY A 299 6.87 9.55 -17.66
N ARG A 300 7.08 8.25 -17.41
CA ARG A 300 7.37 7.26 -18.44
C ARG A 300 6.17 6.37 -18.76
N THR A 301 6.18 5.83 -19.96
CA THR A 301 5.16 4.91 -20.48
C THR A 301 5.81 3.60 -20.89
N VAL A 302 5.24 2.47 -20.49
CA VAL A 302 5.58 1.16 -21.01
C VAL A 302 4.50 0.67 -21.96
N THR A 303 4.93 0.09 -23.09
CA THR A 303 4.03 -0.58 -24.04
C THR A 303 4.01 -2.08 -23.74
N ILE A 304 2.82 -2.65 -23.63
CA ILE A 304 2.60 -4.07 -23.35
C ILE A 304 1.96 -4.70 -24.59
N ASP A 305 2.61 -5.71 -25.14
CA ASP A 305 2.08 -6.53 -26.22
C ASP A 305 1.19 -7.62 -25.61
N LEU A 306 -0.08 -7.60 -25.94
CA LEU A 306 -1.09 -8.55 -25.44
C LEU A 306 -1.43 -9.65 -26.46
N SER A 307 -0.78 -9.69 -27.63
CA SER A 307 -1.09 -10.62 -28.71
C SER A 307 -1.06 -12.10 -28.30
N GLN A 308 -0.30 -12.43 -27.23
CA GLN A 308 -0.24 -13.77 -26.65
C GLN A 308 -1.06 -13.91 -25.36
N GLY A 309 -1.75 -12.85 -24.95
CA GLY A 309 -2.49 -12.76 -23.68
C GLY A 309 -4.01 -12.72 -23.86
N VAL A 310 -4.50 -12.33 -25.04
CA VAL A 310 -5.92 -12.15 -25.37
C VAL A 310 -6.25 -12.80 -26.74
N PRO A 311 -7.53 -13.04 -27.07
CA PRO A 311 -7.93 -13.45 -28.43
C PRO A 311 -7.42 -12.49 -29.50
N ALA A 312 -7.10 -13.01 -30.67
CA ALA A 312 -6.51 -12.22 -31.76
C ALA A 312 -7.46 -11.15 -32.33
N ASP A 313 -8.77 -11.34 -32.17
CA ASP A 313 -9.85 -10.43 -32.56
C ASP A 313 -10.30 -9.50 -31.40
N ALA A 314 -9.52 -9.43 -30.35
CA ALA A 314 -9.88 -8.59 -29.19
C ALA A 314 -9.74 -7.10 -29.48
N ASP A 315 -10.81 -6.36 -29.20
CA ASP A 315 -10.92 -4.90 -29.34
C ASP A 315 -10.43 -4.14 -28.12
N ALA A 316 -10.63 -4.72 -26.93
CA ALA A 316 -10.21 -4.12 -25.66
C ALA A 316 -9.76 -5.18 -24.66
N ALA A 317 -8.84 -4.81 -23.80
CA ALA A 317 -8.35 -5.64 -22.71
C ALA A 317 -9.02 -5.26 -21.38
N VAL A 318 -9.26 -6.27 -20.55
CA VAL A 318 -9.66 -6.14 -19.15
C VAL A 318 -8.47 -6.54 -18.29
N LEU A 319 -7.95 -5.59 -17.54
CA LEU A 319 -6.67 -5.71 -16.84
C LEU A 319 -6.84 -5.45 -15.34
N SER A 320 -6.21 -6.28 -14.51
CA SER A 320 -5.87 -5.91 -13.13
C SER A 320 -4.49 -5.28 -13.16
N VAL A 321 -4.40 -4.01 -12.76
CA VAL A 321 -3.16 -3.24 -12.80
C VAL A 321 -2.76 -2.91 -11.38
N THR A 322 -1.51 -3.18 -11.03
CA THR A 322 -0.99 -2.97 -9.67
C THR A 322 0.24 -2.08 -9.73
N ALA A 323 0.23 -1.00 -8.94
CA ALA A 323 1.41 -0.22 -8.59
C ALA A 323 1.97 -0.72 -7.26
N THR A 324 3.29 -0.86 -7.13
CA THR A 324 3.93 -1.31 -5.89
C THR A 324 5.34 -0.74 -5.73
N GLY A 325 5.80 -0.59 -4.50
CA GLY A 325 7.13 -0.07 -4.21
C GLY A 325 7.36 1.37 -4.68
N SER A 326 6.30 2.16 -4.80
CA SER A 326 6.34 3.54 -5.31
C SER A 326 7.19 4.45 -4.41
N CYS A 327 7.97 5.30 -5.03
CA CYS A 327 8.87 6.23 -4.37
C CYS A 327 8.21 7.54 -3.94
N VAL A 328 7.19 7.92 -4.68
CA VAL A 328 6.38 9.12 -4.47
C VAL A 328 4.95 8.74 -4.82
N ALA A 329 3.97 9.34 -4.13
CA ALA A 329 2.57 9.21 -4.50
C ALA A 329 2.35 9.62 -5.95
N GLY A 330 1.49 8.90 -6.65
CA GLY A 330 1.25 9.14 -8.06
C GLY A 330 0.07 8.37 -8.60
N TYR A 331 0.01 8.26 -9.93
CA TYR A 331 -1.06 7.54 -10.60
C TYR A 331 -0.55 6.80 -11.84
N LEU A 332 -1.28 5.76 -12.21
CA LEU A 332 -1.15 5.07 -13.49
C LEU A 332 -2.29 5.48 -14.43
N THR A 333 -1.96 5.67 -15.70
CA THR A 333 -2.94 5.73 -16.79
C THR A 333 -2.74 4.54 -17.71
N VAL A 334 -3.81 3.77 -17.93
CA VAL A 334 -3.84 2.64 -18.87
C VAL A 334 -4.68 3.06 -20.08
N PHE A 335 -4.11 2.96 -21.27
CA PHE A 335 -4.75 3.51 -22.46
C PHE A 335 -4.31 2.80 -23.74
N ALA A 336 -5.10 2.91 -24.80
CA ALA A 336 -4.68 2.50 -26.13
C ALA A 336 -3.44 3.30 -26.54
N CYS A 337 -2.38 2.62 -27.00
CA CYS A 337 -1.13 3.29 -27.33
C CYS A 337 -1.34 4.38 -28.39
N GLY A 338 -1.05 5.61 -28.03
CA GLY A 338 -1.30 6.84 -28.75
C GLY A 338 -1.20 8.02 -27.80
N ALA A 339 -1.88 9.13 -28.09
CA ALA A 339 -1.94 10.28 -27.19
C ALA A 339 -2.51 9.87 -25.82
N ARG A 340 -1.78 10.16 -24.76
CA ARG A 340 -2.20 9.81 -23.39
C ARG A 340 -3.38 10.69 -22.96
N PRO A 341 -4.51 10.10 -22.51
CA PRO A 341 -5.62 10.87 -21.96
C PRO A 341 -5.25 11.48 -20.59
N PRO A 342 -5.86 12.64 -20.21
CA PRO A 342 -5.60 13.31 -18.93
C PRO A 342 -6.39 12.68 -17.78
N THR A 343 -6.38 11.34 -17.69
CA THR A 343 -7.12 10.56 -16.70
C THR A 343 -6.19 9.66 -15.91
N SER A 344 -6.61 9.19 -14.74
CA SER A 344 -5.93 8.15 -13.98
C SER A 344 -6.84 6.93 -13.87
N ASN A 345 -6.29 5.71 -13.96
CA ASN A 345 -7.01 4.48 -13.66
C ASN A 345 -6.75 4.00 -12.24
N LEU A 346 -5.58 4.30 -11.71
CA LEU A 346 -5.12 3.87 -10.40
C LEU A 346 -4.30 4.98 -9.75
N ASN A 347 -4.59 5.30 -8.50
CA ASN A 347 -3.80 6.22 -7.69
C ASN A 347 -3.05 5.41 -6.62
N TYR A 348 -1.78 5.74 -6.38
CA TYR A 348 -0.93 5.01 -5.45
C TYR A 348 -0.14 5.94 -4.53
N GLU A 349 0.14 5.46 -3.33
CA GLU A 349 0.90 6.15 -2.30
C GLU A 349 2.30 5.56 -2.15
N VAL A 350 3.17 6.30 -1.47
CA VAL A 350 4.56 5.89 -1.20
C VAL A 350 4.61 4.52 -0.54
N GLY A 351 5.43 3.62 -1.08
CA GLY A 351 5.70 2.30 -0.50
C GLY A 351 4.52 1.34 -0.48
N ARG A 352 3.37 1.71 -1.06
CA ARG A 352 2.14 0.91 -1.02
C ARG A 352 1.98 0.06 -2.27
N THR A 353 1.25 -1.03 -2.09
CA THR A 353 0.75 -1.83 -3.20
C THR A 353 -0.74 -1.53 -3.37
N THR A 354 -1.10 -1.04 -4.54
CA THR A 354 -2.49 -0.72 -4.91
C THR A 354 -2.82 -1.41 -6.22
N ALA A 355 -3.94 -2.13 -6.25
CA ALA A 355 -4.47 -2.77 -7.45
C ALA A 355 -5.80 -2.14 -7.86
N GLY A 356 -6.08 -2.12 -9.16
CA GLY A 356 -7.32 -1.62 -9.72
C GLY A 356 -7.64 -2.27 -11.06
N LEU A 357 -8.94 -2.26 -11.40
CA LEU A 357 -9.45 -2.72 -12.69
C LEU A 357 -9.28 -1.61 -13.73
N ALA A 358 -8.75 -1.95 -14.90
CA ALA A 358 -8.75 -1.09 -16.07
C ALA A 358 -9.41 -1.83 -17.26
N ILE A 359 -10.27 -1.14 -17.98
CA ILE A 359 -10.79 -1.56 -19.28
C ILE A 359 -10.26 -0.55 -20.29
N THR A 360 -9.53 -1.02 -21.29
CA THR A 360 -8.91 -0.12 -22.27
C THR A 360 -8.96 -0.72 -23.68
N PRO A 361 -9.31 0.08 -24.69
CA PRO A 361 -9.15 -0.33 -26.07
C PRO A 361 -7.69 -0.71 -26.37
N MET A 362 -7.49 -1.59 -27.32
CA MET A 362 -6.17 -1.96 -27.80
C MET A 362 -5.85 -1.30 -29.15
N ALA A 363 -4.61 -0.89 -29.32
CA ALA A 363 -4.08 -0.44 -30.60
C ALA A 363 -3.10 -1.50 -31.13
N ASN A 364 -3.47 -2.22 -32.19
CA ASN A 364 -2.66 -3.29 -32.78
C ASN A 364 -2.22 -4.38 -31.75
N GLY A 365 -3.16 -4.82 -30.90
CA GLY A 365 -2.88 -5.82 -29.86
C GLY A 365 -2.04 -5.30 -28.68
N ARG A 366 -1.92 -3.98 -28.52
CA ARG A 366 -1.07 -3.34 -27.50
C ARG A 366 -1.84 -2.38 -26.64
N VAL A 367 -1.41 -2.27 -25.40
CA VAL A 367 -1.83 -1.24 -24.43
C VAL A 367 -0.62 -0.52 -23.87
N CYS A 368 -0.82 0.71 -23.44
CA CYS A 368 0.20 1.54 -22.82
C CYS A 368 -0.14 1.83 -21.37
N VAL A 369 0.86 1.77 -20.48
CA VAL A 369 0.75 2.13 -19.08
C VAL A 369 1.74 3.24 -18.77
N PHE A 370 1.21 4.39 -18.37
CA PHE A 370 1.98 5.56 -17.96
C PHE A 370 2.04 5.61 -16.43
N ALA A 371 3.19 5.98 -15.87
CA ALA A 371 3.36 6.30 -14.46
C ALA A 371 3.73 7.76 -14.27
N SER A 372 2.96 8.49 -13.44
CA SER A 372 3.27 9.90 -13.12
C SER A 372 4.54 10.03 -12.29
N ASN A 373 4.79 9.08 -11.40
CA ASN A 373 5.99 8.95 -10.58
C ASN A 373 6.51 7.51 -10.61
N ALA A 374 7.78 7.30 -10.26
CA ALA A 374 8.41 6.00 -10.35
C ALA A 374 7.74 4.95 -9.45
N THR A 375 7.41 3.81 -10.05
CA THR A 375 6.75 2.68 -9.36
C THR A 375 7.02 1.38 -10.09
N ASP A 376 7.03 0.26 -9.38
CA ASP A 376 6.89 -1.04 -10.03
C ASP A 376 5.45 -1.23 -10.51
N VAL A 377 5.31 -1.83 -11.69
CA VAL A 377 4.02 -2.08 -12.33
C VAL A 377 3.85 -3.57 -12.58
N ILE A 378 2.67 -4.07 -12.20
CA ILE A 378 2.24 -5.43 -12.48
C ILE A 378 0.95 -5.35 -13.27
N VAL A 379 0.83 -6.16 -14.32
CA VAL A 379 -0.38 -6.23 -15.14
C VAL A 379 -0.78 -7.69 -15.35
N ASP A 380 -2.00 -8.00 -14.94
CA ASP A 380 -2.63 -9.30 -15.15
C ASP A 380 -3.85 -9.12 -16.08
N VAL A 381 -3.94 -9.93 -17.13
CA VAL A 381 -5.11 -9.96 -18.03
C VAL A 381 -6.19 -10.80 -17.38
N MET A 382 -7.41 -10.24 -17.29
CA MET A 382 -8.60 -10.86 -16.72
C MET A 382 -9.58 -11.33 -17.80
N GLY A 383 -9.41 -10.87 -19.03
CA GLY A 383 -10.24 -11.16 -20.18
C GLY A 383 -10.12 -10.08 -21.25
N ALA A 384 -10.95 -10.17 -22.26
CA ALA A 384 -10.96 -9.21 -23.35
C ALA A 384 -12.39 -9.01 -23.88
N PHE A 385 -12.63 -7.89 -24.55
CA PHE A 385 -13.82 -7.67 -25.34
C PHE A 385 -13.54 -8.04 -26.80
N THR A 386 -14.40 -8.89 -27.37
CA THR A 386 -14.29 -9.38 -28.76
C THR A 386 -15.65 -9.24 -29.46
N PRO A 387 -15.69 -9.23 -30.80
CA PRO A 387 -16.96 -9.16 -31.52
C PRO A 387 -17.98 -10.24 -31.14
N ASN A 388 -17.49 -11.45 -30.81
CA ASN A 388 -18.31 -12.62 -30.49
C ASN A 388 -18.43 -12.92 -28.99
N GLY A 389 -17.98 -12.03 -28.13
CA GLY A 389 -18.06 -12.19 -26.68
C GLY A 389 -19.48 -11.99 -26.14
N ASP A 390 -19.65 -12.34 -24.87
CA ASP A 390 -20.93 -12.24 -24.17
C ASP A 390 -21.32 -10.80 -23.84
N ARG A 391 -22.61 -10.51 -23.85
CA ARG A 391 -23.17 -9.19 -23.64
C ARG A 391 -23.26 -8.86 -22.14
N PHE A 392 -23.17 -7.57 -21.82
CA PHE A 392 -23.29 -7.08 -20.45
C PHE A 392 -24.76 -6.86 -20.07
N HIS A 393 -25.15 -7.40 -18.94
CA HIS A 393 -26.46 -7.18 -18.33
C HIS A 393 -26.27 -6.41 -17.02
N PRO A 394 -26.51 -5.08 -17.03
CA PRO A 394 -26.32 -4.25 -15.83
C PRO A 394 -27.32 -4.58 -14.75
N MET A 395 -26.90 -4.49 -13.51
CA MET A 395 -27.75 -4.63 -12.33
C MET A 395 -27.62 -3.38 -11.45
N THR A 396 -28.66 -3.04 -10.70
CA THR A 396 -28.45 -2.17 -9.54
C THR A 396 -27.50 -2.91 -8.61
N PRO A 397 -26.39 -2.27 -8.14
CA PRO A 397 -25.43 -2.94 -7.28
C PRO A 397 -26.11 -3.66 -6.11
N THR A 398 -25.92 -4.97 -6.03
CA THR A 398 -26.61 -5.84 -5.08
C THR A 398 -25.58 -6.52 -4.18
N ARG A 399 -25.76 -6.44 -2.87
CA ARG A 399 -24.91 -7.10 -1.87
C ARG A 399 -25.06 -8.62 -2.00
N TRP A 400 -23.97 -9.29 -2.40
CA TRP A 400 -23.91 -10.75 -2.51
C TRP A 400 -23.58 -11.41 -1.18
N ILE A 401 -22.50 -10.97 -0.58
CA ILE A 401 -22.13 -11.35 0.78
C ILE A 401 -21.58 -10.15 1.56
N ASP A 402 -21.76 -10.18 2.86
CA ASP A 402 -21.08 -9.34 3.84
C ASP A 402 -20.75 -10.18 5.08
N THR A 403 -19.52 -10.60 5.20
CA THR A 403 -19.13 -11.52 6.29
C THR A 403 -19.12 -10.87 7.66
N ARG A 404 -19.32 -9.56 7.79
CA ARG A 404 -19.54 -8.87 9.07
C ARG A 404 -20.89 -9.23 9.69
N GLY A 405 -21.80 -9.77 8.88
CA GLY A 405 -23.20 -9.96 9.20
C GLY A 405 -24.05 -8.74 8.77
N GLY A 406 -25.25 -8.98 8.42
CA GLY A 406 -26.21 -7.95 7.98
C GLY A 406 -27.48 -8.60 7.43
N THR A 407 -28.54 -7.80 7.28
CA THR A 407 -29.86 -8.29 6.90
C THR A 407 -30.11 -8.34 5.39
N VAL A 408 -29.21 -7.79 4.57
CA VAL A 408 -29.41 -7.67 3.11
C VAL A 408 -28.20 -8.28 2.41
N GLN A 409 -28.24 -9.58 2.19
CA GLN A 409 -27.27 -10.33 1.40
C GLN A 409 -27.94 -11.58 0.80
N LEU A 410 -27.44 -12.03 -0.36
CA LEU A 410 -27.95 -13.24 -1.00
C LEU A 410 -27.25 -14.51 -0.51
N GLY A 411 -26.02 -14.42 0.00
CA GLY A 411 -25.26 -15.53 0.56
C GLY A 411 -25.23 -15.50 2.08
N GLU A 412 -25.23 -16.68 2.73
CA GLU A 412 -25.25 -16.84 4.19
C GLU A 412 -23.85 -16.95 4.83
N ILE A 413 -22.81 -16.43 4.17
CA ILE A 413 -21.43 -16.55 4.66
C ILE A 413 -21.16 -15.43 5.66
N THR A 414 -20.87 -15.81 6.91
CA THR A 414 -20.56 -14.88 8.00
C THR A 414 -19.21 -15.19 8.65
N GLY A 415 -18.69 -14.24 9.42
CA GLY A 415 -17.42 -14.33 10.14
C GLY A 415 -16.20 -13.93 9.31
N ALA A 416 -15.21 -13.37 9.99
CA ALA A 416 -13.95 -12.96 9.36
C ALA A 416 -13.25 -14.17 8.70
N ARG A 417 -12.64 -13.93 7.55
CA ARG A 417 -11.90 -14.95 6.79
C ARG A 417 -10.44 -14.93 7.25
N ALA A 418 -10.06 -15.95 8.01
CA ALA A 418 -8.66 -16.14 8.41
C ALA A 418 -7.86 -16.73 7.24
N ALA A 419 -6.73 -16.13 6.93
CA ALA A 419 -5.89 -16.57 5.81
C ALA A 419 -5.06 -17.83 6.16
N PRO A 420 -4.70 -18.65 5.15
CA PRO A 420 -5.25 -18.61 3.80
C PRO A 420 -6.65 -19.25 3.73
N THR A 421 -7.62 -18.52 3.23
CA THR A 421 -8.99 -19.05 3.07
C THR A 421 -9.50 -18.78 1.66
N GLN A 422 -10.00 -19.81 1.01
CA GLN A 422 -10.74 -19.70 -0.23
C GLN A 422 -12.25 -19.75 0.09
N THR A 423 -12.95 -18.72 -0.34
CA THR A 423 -14.40 -18.61 -0.17
C THR A 423 -15.07 -18.81 -1.52
N GLN A 424 -15.80 -19.91 -1.68
CA GLN A 424 -16.57 -20.22 -2.88
C GLN A 424 -17.92 -19.52 -2.84
N LEU A 425 -18.27 -18.84 -3.91
CA LEU A 425 -19.51 -18.09 -4.05
C LEU A 425 -20.28 -18.58 -5.27
N MET A 426 -21.46 -19.14 -5.07
CA MET A 426 -22.36 -19.51 -6.16
C MET A 426 -22.90 -18.24 -6.80
N MET A 427 -22.80 -18.16 -8.14
CA MET A 427 -23.24 -17.02 -8.93
C MET A 427 -24.41 -17.41 -9.83
N ARG A 428 -24.25 -18.46 -10.63
CA ARG A 428 -25.29 -18.91 -11.57
C ARG A 428 -26.57 -19.35 -10.87
N GLY A 429 -27.70 -18.91 -11.40
CA GLY A 429 -29.01 -19.26 -10.87
C GLY A 429 -29.33 -18.61 -9.52
N GLN A 430 -28.57 -17.60 -9.10
CA GLN A 430 -28.77 -16.90 -7.84
C GLN A 430 -29.20 -15.45 -8.11
N GLY A 431 -30.22 -14.98 -7.38
CA GLY A 431 -30.75 -13.63 -7.54
C GLY A 431 -31.15 -13.35 -9.01
N ALA A 432 -30.60 -12.29 -9.58
CA ALA A 432 -30.85 -11.91 -10.97
C ALA A 432 -29.80 -12.46 -11.95
N ILE A 433 -28.87 -13.32 -11.52
CA ILE A 433 -27.86 -13.94 -12.38
C ILE A 433 -28.40 -15.26 -12.92
N PRO A 434 -28.58 -15.41 -14.25
CA PRO A 434 -29.16 -16.62 -14.82
C PRO A 434 -28.17 -17.79 -14.82
N ALA A 435 -28.68 -19.00 -15.13
CA ALA A 435 -27.89 -20.22 -15.09
C ALA A 435 -26.82 -20.31 -16.21
N ASP A 436 -26.91 -19.49 -17.22
CA ASP A 436 -26.01 -19.42 -18.37
C ASP A 436 -25.04 -18.21 -18.33
N ALA A 437 -25.00 -17.46 -17.23
CA ALA A 437 -24.04 -16.40 -17.04
C ALA A 437 -22.60 -16.94 -17.12
N THR A 438 -21.73 -16.24 -17.85
CA THR A 438 -20.33 -16.65 -18.09
C THR A 438 -19.34 -15.85 -17.27
N ALA A 439 -19.69 -14.62 -16.86
CA ALA A 439 -18.85 -13.77 -16.01
C ALA A 439 -19.70 -12.78 -15.21
N VAL A 440 -19.10 -12.21 -14.17
CA VAL A 440 -19.72 -11.20 -13.31
C VAL A 440 -18.82 -9.99 -13.11
N TRP A 441 -19.44 -8.82 -12.96
CA TRP A 441 -18.76 -7.59 -12.53
C TRP A 441 -19.04 -7.35 -11.07
N LEU A 442 -17.99 -7.34 -10.27
CA LEU A 442 -18.03 -7.24 -8.83
C LEU A 442 -17.37 -5.94 -8.35
N ASN A 443 -17.83 -5.44 -7.21
CA ASN A 443 -17.02 -4.62 -6.32
C ASN A 443 -16.63 -5.48 -5.10
N LEU A 444 -15.35 -5.75 -4.96
CA LEU A 444 -14.80 -6.62 -3.94
C LEU A 444 -14.13 -5.77 -2.86
N THR A 445 -14.57 -5.90 -1.61
CA THR A 445 -14.06 -5.10 -0.49
C THR A 445 -13.44 -5.99 0.58
N VAL A 446 -12.22 -5.66 0.97
CA VAL A 446 -11.63 -6.08 2.25
C VAL A 446 -12.13 -5.11 3.32
N ALA A 447 -12.72 -5.62 4.39
CA ALA A 447 -13.13 -4.81 5.52
C ALA A 447 -12.44 -5.28 6.81
N ASP A 448 -11.99 -4.30 7.61
CA ASP A 448 -11.36 -4.51 8.92
C ASP A 448 -10.21 -5.55 8.92
N PRO A 449 -9.24 -5.45 8.00
CA PRO A 449 -8.13 -6.39 7.95
C PRO A 449 -7.22 -6.25 9.17
N THR A 450 -6.79 -7.38 9.74
CA THR A 450 -5.88 -7.42 10.90
C THR A 450 -4.41 -7.27 10.52
N SER A 451 -4.07 -7.57 9.26
CA SER A 451 -2.73 -7.38 8.68
C SER A 451 -2.86 -7.00 7.21
N SER A 452 -1.76 -6.61 6.57
CA SER A 452 -1.74 -6.45 5.12
C SER A 452 -2.21 -7.75 4.46
N THR A 453 -3.20 -7.66 3.58
CA THR A 453 -3.81 -8.82 2.91
C THR A 453 -4.10 -8.52 1.45
N VAL A 454 -4.26 -9.59 0.69
CA VAL A 454 -4.64 -9.57 -0.72
C VAL A 454 -5.92 -10.37 -0.88
N LEU A 455 -6.87 -9.85 -1.67
CA LEU A 455 -7.94 -10.66 -2.22
C LEU A 455 -7.69 -10.92 -3.69
N THR A 456 -7.93 -12.17 -4.08
CA THR A 456 -7.90 -12.61 -5.47
C THR A 456 -9.21 -13.32 -5.79
N ALA A 457 -9.96 -12.81 -6.78
CA ALA A 457 -11.14 -13.48 -7.31
C ALA A 457 -10.79 -14.19 -8.63
N TYR A 458 -11.27 -15.44 -8.78
CA TYR A 458 -11.02 -16.26 -9.96
C TYR A 458 -12.15 -17.26 -10.18
N PRO A 459 -12.27 -17.85 -11.39
CA PRO A 459 -13.33 -18.81 -11.69
C PRO A 459 -13.30 -20.03 -10.76
N GLY A 460 -14.48 -20.48 -10.31
CA GLY A 460 -14.60 -21.71 -9.53
C GLY A 460 -14.46 -23.01 -10.38
N PRO A 461 -14.47 -24.19 -9.72
CA PRO A 461 -14.42 -24.39 -8.29
C PRO A 461 -13.10 -23.91 -7.66
N CYS A 462 -13.12 -23.69 -6.35
CA CYS A 462 -11.90 -23.31 -5.64
C CYS A 462 -10.81 -24.37 -5.80
N GLY A 463 -9.61 -23.95 -6.18
CA GLY A 463 -8.46 -24.82 -6.48
C GLY A 463 -7.15 -24.06 -6.33
N THR A 464 -6.21 -24.30 -7.20
CA THR A 464 -4.94 -23.53 -7.21
C THR A 464 -5.23 -22.09 -7.62
N PRO A 465 -4.98 -21.10 -6.73
CA PRO A 465 -5.25 -19.71 -7.06
C PRO A 465 -4.23 -19.18 -8.08
N PRO A 466 -4.64 -18.27 -8.97
CA PRO A 466 -3.73 -17.61 -9.89
C PRO A 466 -2.79 -16.64 -9.14
N LEU A 467 -1.63 -16.37 -9.76
CA LEU A 467 -0.69 -15.38 -9.27
C LEU A 467 -1.17 -13.97 -9.67
N SER A 468 -2.20 -13.48 -9.02
CA SER A 468 -2.75 -12.14 -9.27
C SER A 468 -3.31 -11.54 -7.99
N SER A 469 -3.51 -10.23 -7.98
CA SER A 469 -4.22 -9.54 -6.89
C SER A 469 -5.27 -8.61 -7.47
N ASN A 470 -6.45 -8.60 -6.86
CA ASN A 470 -7.52 -7.65 -7.22
C ASN A 470 -7.66 -6.54 -6.19
N VAL A 471 -7.45 -6.85 -4.90
CA VAL A 471 -7.50 -5.87 -3.80
C VAL A 471 -6.28 -6.07 -2.92
N ASN A 472 -5.57 -4.98 -2.65
CA ASN A 472 -4.48 -4.95 -1.68
C ASN A 472 -4.88 -4.04 -0.51
N ALA A 473 -5.05 -4.61 0.66
CA ALA A 473 -5.51 -3.90 1.85
C ALA A 473 -4.43 -3.88 2.93
N ARG A 474 -4.51 -2.86 3.77
CA ARG A 474 -3.62 -2.63 4.92
C ARG A 474 -4.36 -2.86 6.22
N PRO A 475 -3.65 -3.12 7.34
CA PRO A 475 -4.29 -3.26 8.64
C PRO A 475 -5.24 -2.09 8.93
N GLN A 476 -6.45 -2.41 9.40
CA GLN A 476 -7.46 -1.44 9.82
C GLN A 476 -7.90 -0.44 8.73
N ARG A 477 -7.65 -0.74 7.43
CA ARG A 477 -8.07 0.08 6.30
C ARG A 477 -8.91 -0.75 5.33
N SER A 478 -10.20 -0.48 5.32
CA SER A 478 -11.10 -1.09 4.32
C SER A 478 -10.71 -0.58 2.93
N THR A 479 -10.61 -1.51 1.98
CA THR A 479 -10.21 -1.21 0.60
C THR A 479 -11.12 -1.95 -0.37
N ALA A 480 -11.60 -1.27 -1.39
CA ALA A 480 -12.44 -1.84 -2.43
C ALA A 480 -11.78 -1.72 -3.81
N SER A 481 -12.05 -2.69 -4.67
CA SER A 481 -11.69 -2.66 -6.09
C SER A 481 -12.73 -3.41 -6.91
N SER A 482 -13.01 -2.92 -8.10
CA SER A 482 -13.82 -3.63 -9.08
C SER A 482 -13.06 -4.79 -9.69
N VAL A 483 -13.78 -5.85 -10.02
CA VAL A 483 -13.25 -7.07 -10.62
C VAL A 483 -14.24 -7.58 -11.68
N LEU A 484 -13.74 -7.89 -12.88
CA LEU A 484 -14.44 -8.75 -13.82
C LEU A 484 -13.87 -10.15 -13.70
N VAL A 485 -14.70 -11.13 -13.43
CA VAL A 485 -14.27 -12.52 -13.21
C VAL A 485 -15.20 -13.50 -13.93
N GLY A 486 -14.61 -14.50 -14.60
CA GLY A 486 -15.36 -15.59 -15.20
C GLY A 486 -16.05 -16.44 -14.13
N VAL A 487 -17.23 -16.96 -14.46
CA VAL A 487 -17.93 -17.94 -13.63
C VAL A 487 -17.47 -19.33 -14.03
N GLY A 488 -17.01 -20.11 -13.08
CA GLY A 488 -16.51 -21.46 -13.31
C GLY A 488 -17.57 -22.44 -13.85
N ALA A 489 -17.14 -23.61 -14.28
CA ALA A 489 -18.04 -24.64 -14.83
C ALA A 489 -19.12 -25.07 -13.84
N ASP A 490 -18.81 -25.03 -12.55
CA ASP A 490 -19.74 -25.34 -11.45
C ASP A 490 -20.70 -24.19 -11.10
N GLY A 491 -20.62 -23.05 -11.80
CA GLY A 491 -21.47 -21.89 -11.55
C GLY A 491 -20.95 -20.96 -10.44
N SER A 492 -19.73 -21.17 -9.95
CA SER A 492 -19.18 -20.40 -8.84
C SER A 492 -17.99 -19.53 -9.24
N ILE A 493 -17.63 -18.63 -8.34
CA ILE A 493 -16.33 -17.95 -8.29
C ILE A 493 -15.66 -18.26 -6.96
N CYS A 494 -14.35 -18.09 -6.92
CA CYS A 494 -13.55 -18.23 -5.71
C CYS A 494 -12.95 -16.90 -5.31
N VAL A 495 -12.98 -16.58 -4.01
CA VAL A 495 -12.29 -15.43 -3.43
C VAL A 495 -11.28 -15.93 -2.41
N LEU A 496 -9.99 -15.75 -2.70
CA LEU A 496 -8.89 -16.07 -1.79
C LEU A 496 -8.60 -14.87 -0.88
N THR A 497 -8.56 -15.10 0.42
CA THR A 497 -7.91 -14.19 1.40
C THR A 497 -6.51 -14.73 1.67
N TYR A 498 -5.47 -13.96 1.33
CA TYR A 498 -4.10 -14.48 1.29
C TYR A 498 -3.37 -14.40 2.64
N SER A 499 -3.54 -13.35 3.43
CA SER A 499 -2.84 -13.14 4.70
C SER A 499 -3.73 -12.48 5.75
N GLY A 500 -3.41 -12.70 7.03
CA GLY A 500 -4.14 -12.15 8.17
C GLY A 500 -5.57 -12.67 8.31
N SER A 501 -6.42 -11.84 8.88
CA SER A 501 -7.86 -12.07 8.96
C SER A 501 -8.59 -10.80 8.54
N SER A 502 -9.64 -10.93 7.75
CA SER A 502 -10.47 -9.82 7.30
C SER A 502 -11.90 -10.22 7.04
N HIS A 503 -12.80 -9.29 7.10
CA HIS A 503 -14.11 -9.44 6.49
C HIS A 503 -14.02 -9.19 4.99
N ILE A 504 -14.87 -9.87 4.23
CA ILE A 504 -15.05 -9.64 2.80
C ILE A 504 -16.49 -9.21 2.51
N VAL A 505 -16.60 -8.24 1.62
CA VAL A 505 -17.88 -7.78 1.09
C VAL A 505 -17.83 -7.88 -0.42
N VAL A 506 -18.85 -8.48 -1.01
CA VAL A 506 -18.98 -8.63 -2.46
C VAL A 506 -20.31 -8.02 -2.90
N ASP A 507 -20.23 -7.02 -3.75
CA ASP A 507 -21.37 -6.40 -4.40
C ASP A 507 -21.32 -6.71 -5.91
N VAL A 508 -22.44 -7.13 -6.51
CA VAL A 508 -22.53 -7.43 -7.95
C VAL A 508 -23.15 -6.25 -8.67
N ALA A 509 -22.45 -5.74 -9.69
CA ALA A 509 -22.92 -4.63 -10.54
C ALA A 509 -23.54 -5.10 -11.86
N GLY A 510 -23.33 -6.35 -12.24
CA GLY A 510 -23.88 -6.94 -13.45
C GLY A 510 -23.24 -8.27 -13.79
N TRP A 511 -23.71 -8.87 -14.87
CA TRP A 511 -23.21 -10.14 -15.37
C TRP A 511 -23.07 -10.13 -16.89
N PHE A 512 -22.28 -11.06 -17.42
CA PHE A 512 -22.11 -11.28 -18.85
C PHE A 512 -22.66 -12.66 -19.22
N GLY A 513 -23.25 -12.74 -20.40
CA GLY A 513 -23.79 -13.98 -20.91
C GLY A 513 -24.65 -13.77 -22.14
N PRO A 514 -25.21 -14.87 -22.70
CA PRO A 514 -26.20 -14.81 -23.75
C PRO A 514 -27.53 -14.23 -23.20
N GLY A 515 -28.41 -13.83 -24.06
CA GLY A 515 -29.75 -13.37 -23.68
C GLY A 515 -30.13 -12.07 -24.34
N ALA A 516 -31.44 -11.87 -24.44
CA ALA A 516 -32.03 -10.64 -25.00
C ALA A 516 -31.79 -9.47 -24.03
N GLY A 517 -31.55 -8.27 -24.57
CA GLY A 517 -31.35 -7.05 -23.78
C GLY A 517 -29.94 -6.88 -23.25
N GLY A 518 -28.98 -7.78 -23.56
CA GLY A 518 -27.58 -7.59 -23.25
C GLY A 518 -26.95 -6.46 -24.06
N LEU A 519 -26.08 -5.68 -23.41
CA LEU A 519 -25.45 -4.50 -23.97
C LEU A 519 -24.04 -4.83 -24.47
N ALA A 520 -23.67 -4.24 -25.60
CA ALA A 520 -22.33 -4.37 -26.16
C ALA A 520 -21.40 -3.29 -25.62
N TYR A 521 -20.16 -3.65 -25.36
CA TYR A 521 -19.09 -2.71 -25.11
C TYR A 521 -18.83 -1.85 -26.35
N ARG A 522 -18.60 -0.56 -26.12
CA ARG A 522 -18.22 0.42 -27.14
C ARG A 522 -16.98 1.16 -26.63
N ALA A 523 -15.89 1.03 -27.37
CA ALA A 523 -14.67 1.77 -27.10
C ALA A 523 -14.87 3.28 -27.27
N ARG A 524 -14.23 4.05 -26.41
CA ARG A 524 -14.20 5.52 -26.53
C ARG A 524 -12.94 6.10 -25.92
N GLU A 525 -12.59 7.30 -26.34
CA GLU A 525 -11.63 8.11 -25.60
C GLU A 525 -12.21 8.48 -24.23
N PRO A 526 -11.43 8.41 -23.15
CA PRO A 526 -11.88 8.83 -21.83
C PRO A 526 -12.33 10.31 -21.82
N VAL A 527 -13.50 10.56 -21.25
CA VAL A 527 -14.07 11.91 -21.12
C VAL A 527 -14.34 12.23 -19.67
N ARG A 528 -13.80 13.38 -19.20
CA ARG A 528 -14.10 13.89 -17.86
C ARG A 528 -15.50 14.44 -17.78
N LEU A 529 -16.35 13.82 -16.97
CA LEU A 529 -17.74 14.22 -16.73
C LEU A 529 -17.86 15.13 -15.50
N LEU A 530 -17.00 14.94 -14.49
CA LEU A 530 -17.00 15.73 -13.25
C LEU A 530 -15.58 15.91 -12.75
N ASP A 531 -15.26 17.13 -12.31
CA ASP A 531 -14.07 17.41 -11.50
C ASP A 531 -14.39 18.57 -10.54
N THR A 532 -14.64 18.25 -9.27
CA THR A 532 -15.03 19.25 -8.27
C THR A 532 -13.88 20.15 -7.79
N ARG A 533 -12.67 19.94 -8.26
CA ARG A 533 -11.51 20.83 -7.98
C ARG A 533 -11.54 22.06 -8.91
N LEU A 534 -12.19 21.96 -10.06
CA LEU A 534 -12.24 23.04 -11.04
C LEU A 534 -13.09 24.20 -10.54
N GLY A 535 -12.69 25.42 -10.85
CA GLY A 535 -13.40 26.63 -10.48
C GLY A 535 -13.29 27.01 -8.99
N GLY A 536 -12.30 26.49 -8.26
CA GLY A 536 -12.12 26.76 -6.83
C GLY A 536 -13.13 26.02 -5.94
N GLY A 537 -13.69 24.91 -6.42
CA GLY A 537 -14.59 24.06 -5.65
C GLY A 537 -13.95 23.56 -4.35
N LEU A 538 -14.75 23.43 -3.30
CA LEU A 538 -14.33 22.86 -2.02
C LEU A 538 -14.68 21.38 -1.94
N PRO A 539 -13.93 20.57 -1.17
CA PRO A 539 -14.30 19.20 -0.87
C PRO A 539 -15.71 19.13 -0.32
N THR A 540 -16.53 18.20 -0.83
CA THR A 540 -17.96 18.17 -0.57
C THR A 540 -18.44 16.80 -0.09
N THR A 541 -19.57 16.80 0.66
CA THR A 541 -20.40 15.60 0.94
C THR A 541 -21.70 15.63 0.17
N THR A 542 -21.93 16.63 -0.68
CA THR A 542 -23.14 16.77 -1.48
C THR A 542 -23.19 15.67 -2.54
N GLU A 543 -24.37 15.11 -2.74
CA GLU A 543 -24.62 14.20 -3.87
C GLU A 543 -24.66 15.01 -5.17
N ILE A 544 -23.90 14.56 -6.17
CA ILE A 544 -23.75 15.25 -7.44
C ILE A 544 -24.30 14.34 -8.55
N PRO A 545 -25.31 14.80 -9.29
CA PRO A 545 -25.77 14.09 -10.49
C PRO A 545 -24.76 14.29 -11.64
N VAL A 546 -24.42 13.20 -12.30
CA VAL A 546 -23.57 13.15 -13.49
C VAL A 546 -24.37 12.52 -14.62
N HIS A 547 -24.54 13.24 -15.72
CA HIS A 547 -25.32 12.73 -16.85
C HIS A 547 -24.51 11.72 -17.67
N VAL A 548 -25.16 10.61 -18.04
CA VAL A 548 -24.63 9.56 -18.92
C VAL A 548 -25.72 9.19 -19.97
N ASP A 549 -25.30 9.08 -21.23
CA ASP A 549 -26.24 8.77 -22.33
C ASP A 549 -26.60 7.29 -22.42
N SER A 550 -25.81 6.43 -21.75
CA SER A 550 -25.96 4.96 -21.76
C SER A 550 -25.34 4.36 -20.50
N VAL A 551 -25.48 3.06 -20.31
CA VAL A 551 -24.69 2.37 -19.28
C VAL A 551 -23.21 2.63 -19.53
N SER A 552 -22.52 3.13 -18.53
CA SER A 552 -21.16 3.66 -18.67
C SER A 552 -20.21 2.98 -17.72
N ALA A 553 -19.00 2.67 -18.19
CA ALA A 553 -17.88 2.39 -17.32
C ALA A 553 -17.30 3.72 -16.85
N LEU A 554 -17.45 4.01 -15.56
CA LEU A 554 -17.01 5.23 -14.92
C LEU A 554 -15.81 4.94 -14.01
N ASN A 555 -14.70 5.59 -14.28
CA ASN A 555 -13.59 5.64 -13.33
C ASN A 555 -13.83 6.82 -12.38
N VAL A 556 -13.98 6.53 -11.10
CA VAL A 556 -14.28 7.51 -10.06
C VAL A 556 -13.09 7.64 -9.16
N VAL A 557 -12.68 8.87 -8.85
CA VAL A 557 -11.57 9.17 -7.96
C VAL A 557 -12.04 10.07 -6.83
N ALA A 558 -11.74 9.65 -5.61
CA ALA A 558 -11.82 10.49 -4.41
C ALA A 558 -10.44 11.11 -4.17
N VAL A 559 -10.37 12.44 -4.07
CA VAL A 559 -9.13 13.21 -3.94
C VAL A 559 -9.19 14.07 -2.68
N ASP A 560 -8.06 14.23 -2.00
CA ASP A 560 -7.94 15.05 -0.79
C ASP A 560 -9.01 14.73 0.27
N SER A 561 -9.26 13.45 0.51
CA SER A 561 -10.24 12.99 1.50
C SER A 561 -9.83 13.42 2.91
N THR A 562 -10.76 13.97 3.69
CA THR A 562 -10.45 14.54 5.01
C THR A 562 -10.55 13.54 6.17
N ALA A 563 -11.16 12.37 5.91
CA ALA A 563 -11.38 11.34 6.94
C ALA A 563 -11.50 9.94 6.31
N LEU A 564 -11.57 8.92 7.15
CA LEU A 564 -12.04 7.60 6.74
C LEU A 564 -13.51 7.69 6.33
N GLY A 565 -13.84 7.15 5.18
CA GLY A 565 -15.19 7.20 4.64
C GLY A 565 -15.33 6.37 3.39
N TYR A 566 -16.33 6.71 2.59
CA TYR A 566 -16.60 6.00 1.34
C TYR A 566 -17.29 6.89 0.30
N VAL A 567 -17.14 6.51 -0.96
CA VAL A 567 -17.86 7.08 -2.10
C VAL A 567 -18.84 6.05 -2.63
N THR A 568 -20.05 6.51 -2.96
CA THR A 568 -21.10 5.71 -3.58
C THR A 568 -21.39 6.22 -4.98
N VAL A 569 -21.75 5.31 -5.88
CA VAL A 569 -22.16 5.60 -7.26
C VAL A 569 -23.37 4.74 -7.59
N ARG A 570 -24.44 5.36 -8.07
CA ARG A 570 -25.71 4.67 -8.31
C ARG A 570 -26.61 5.47 -9.26
N PRO A 571 -27.62 4.85 -9.90
CA PRO A 571 -28.68 5.62 -10.54
C PRO A 571 -29.31 6.58 -9.52
N CYS A 572 -29.56 7.84 -9.88
CA CYS A 572 -30.15 8.80 -8.95
C CYS A 572 -31.51 8.32 -8.45
N GLY A 573 -31.80 8.56 -7.17
CA GLY A 573 -33.04 8.10 -6.51
C GLY A 573 -33.07 6.62 -6.11
N SER A 574 -32.09 5.79 -6.52
CA SER A 574 -32.02 4.39 -6.07
C SER A 574 -31.47 4.27 -4.64
N ALA A 575 -31.74 3.14 -3.98
CA ALA A 575 -31.24 2.90 -2.62
C ALA A 575 -29.70 2.83 -2.56
N LEU A 576 -29.12 3.31 -1.45
CA LEU A 576 -27.70 3.15 -1.14
C LEU A 576 -27.46 1.73 -0.63
N VAL A 577 -26.77 0.89 -1.38
CA VAL A 577 -26.51 -0.51 -1.02
C VAL A 577 -25.03 -0.79 -0.85
N SER A 578 -24.14 -0.11 -1.59
CA SER A 578 -22.72 -0.40 -1.62
C SER A 578 -21.85 0.85 -1.67
N SER A 579 -20.63 0.73 -1.13
CA SER A 579 -19.55 1.69 -1.37
C SER A 579 -18.75 1.25 -2.58
N LEU A 580 -18.39 2.18 -3.46
CA LEU A 580 -17.49 1.94 -4.57
C LEU A 580 -16.04 2.09 -4.13
N ILE A 581 -15.74 3.15 -3.38
CA ILE A 581 -14.41 3.50 -2.90
C ILE A 581 -14.46 3.61 -1.38
N ASN A 582 -13.42 3.13 -0.70
CA ASN A 582 -13.16 3.45 0.70
C ASN A 582 -12.03 4.45 0.77
N THR A 583 -12.26 5.57 1.47
CA THR A 583 -11.33 6.70 1.54
C THR A 583 -10.46 6.65 2.79
N THR A 584 -9.25 7.16 2.66
CA THR A 584 -8.32 7.40 3.77
C THR A 584 -7.92 8.88 3.75
N PRO A 585 -7.73 9.54 4.90
CA PRO A 585 -7.30 10.94 4.93
C PRO A 585 -6.02 11.17 4.13
N ASN A 586 -5.99 12.23 3.31
CA ASN A 586 -4.84 12.65 2.50
C ASN A 586 -4.35 11.59 1.48
N GLU A 587 -5.21 10.66 1.09
CA GLU A 587 -4.92 9.66 0.06
C GLU A 587 -5.94 9.74 -1.06
N ASP A 588 -5.46 9.62 -2.28
CA ASP A 588 -6.30 9.53 -3.45
C ASP A 588 -6.66 8.07 -3.73
N ALA A 589 -7.92 7.80 -3.97
CA ALA A 589 -8.40 6.45 -4.26
C ALA A 589 -9.28 6.45 -5.51
N ALA A 590 -9.00 5.53 -6.43
CA ALA A 590 -9.75 5.35 -7.67
C ALA A 590 -10.41 3.97 -7.71
N ASN A 591 -11.57 3.88 -8.36
CA ASN A 591 -12.19 2.60 -8.70
C ASN A 591 -13.10 2.74 -9.93
N LEU A 592 -13.32 1.63 -10.64
CA LEU A 592 -14.12 1.55 -11.85
C LEU A 592 -15.47 0.90 -11.55
N ILE A 593 -16.55 1.40 -12.14
CA ILE A 593 -17.88 0.80 -12.05
C ILE A 593 -18.60 0.88 -13.38
N ALA A 594 -19.38 -0.16 -13.73
CA ALA A 594 -20.41 -0.03 -14.77
C ALA A 594 -21.74 0.33 -14.13
N VAL A 595 -22.35 1.41 -14.58
CA VAL A 595 -23.61 1.92 -14.04
C VAL A 595 -24.43 2.60 -15.13
N GLY A 596 -25.74 2.40 -15.09
CA GLY A 596 -26.71 3.17 -15.89
C GLY A 596 -27.25 4.35 -15.12
N GLY A 597 -27.74 5.37 -15.84
CA GLY A 597 -28.47 6.49 -15.25
C GLY A 597 -29.88 6.10 -14.80
N ASP A 598 -30.51 6.99 -14.04
CA ASP A 598 -31.97 6.97 -13.79
C ASP A 598 -32.76 7.22 -15.08
N ALA A 599 -34.09 7.40 -14.99
CA ALA A 599 -34.93 7.70 -16.15
C ALA A 599 -34.54 9.01 -16.88
N GLY A 600 -33.80 9.91 -16.21
CA GLY A 600 -33.26 11.14 -16.78
C GLY A 600 -31.80 11.00 -17.26
N GLY A 601 -31.22 9.80 -17.22
CA GLY A 601 -29.82 9.56 -17.58
C GLY A 601 -28.81 9.99 -16.51
N ASN A 602 -29.20 10.18 -15.24
CA ASN A 602 -28.32 10.69 -14.23
C ASN A 602 -27.81 9.57 -13.29
N VAL A 603 -26.51 9.56 -13.08
CA VAL A 603 -25.80 8.78 -12.06
C VAL A 603 -25.42 9.72 -10.92
N CYS A 604 -25.78 9.37 -9.69
CA CYS A 604 -25.47 10.14 -8.51
C CYS A 604 -24.19 9.64 -7.86
N VAL A 605 -23.22 10.57 -7.67
CA VAL A 605 -21.93 10.32 -7.02
C VAL A 605 -21.91 11.08 -5.70
N ARG A 606 -21.60 10.40 -4.60
CA ARG A 606 -21.58 11.00 -3.27
C ARG A 606 -20.45 10.44 -2.41
N SER A 607 -19.71 11.31 -1.75
CA SER A 607 -18.86 10.96 -0.64
C SER A 607 -19.58 11.20 0.70
N ASN A 608 -19.42 10.31 1.68
CA ASN A 608 -19.98 10.52 3.02
C ASN A 608 -19.09 11.41 3.90
N ILE A 609 -17.88 11.75 3.42
CA ILE A 609 -16.94 12.68 4.05
C ILE A 609 -16.53 13.77 3.04
N LYS A 610 -15.94 14.85 3.51
CA LYS A 610 -15.42 15.89 2.61
C LYS A 610 -14.30 15.34 1.74
N SER A 611 -14.51 15.35 0.42
CA SER A 611 -13.59 14.89 -0.59
C SER A 611 -13.85 15.62 -1.91
N HIS A 612 -12.84 15.84 -2.71
CA HIS A 612 -13.04 16.12 -4.11
C HIS A 612 -13.40 14.85 -4.86
N LEU A 613 -14.23 14.99 -5.89
CA LEU A 613 -14.68 13.89 -6.74
C LEU A 613 -14.32 14.17 -8.19
N VAL A 614 -13.73 13.18 -8.82
CA VAL A 614 -13.44 13.18 -10.26
C VAL A 614 -14.13 11.98 -10.88
N VAL A 615 -14.80 12.17 -12.02
CA VAL A 615 -15.49 11.10 -12.75
C VAL A 615 -15.11 11.16 -14.23
N ASP A 616 -14.50 10.09 -14.70
CA ASP A 616 -14.11 9.91 -16.09
C ASP A 616 -14.93 8.74 -16.71
N GLN A 617 -15.59 8.97 -17.82
CA GLN A 617 -16.22 7.92 -18.60
C GLN A 617 -15.20 7.30 -19.53
N VAL A 618 -14.92 6.01 -19.37
CA VAL A 618 -13.86 5.29 -20.09
C VAL A 618 -14.40 4.32 -21.16
N ALA A 619 -15.66 3.92 -21.05
CA ALA A 619 -16.36 3.11 -22.04
C ALA A 619 -17.87 3.26 -21.88
N THR A 620 -18.62 2.79 -22.88
CA THR A 620 -20.07 2.70 -22.82
C THR A 620 -20.53 1.28 -23.18
N PHE A 621 -21.75 0.95 -22.72
CA PHE A 621 -22.44 -0.28 -23.07
C PHE A 621 -23.80 0.11 -23.65
N ALA A 622 -24.04 -0.31 -24.89
CA ALA A 622 -25.25 0.02 -25.62
C ALA A 622 -25.77 -1.20 -26.40
N PRO A 623 -27.03 -1.23 -26.81
CA PRO A 623 -27.60 -2.30 -27.62
C PRO A 623 -26.84 -2.61 -28.91
#